data_1f7bd0069896d4fe342825da24075a96
#
_entry.id   1f7bd0069896d4fe342825da24075a96
#
_cell.length_a   1.000
_cell.length_b   1.000
_cell.length_c   1.000
_cell.angle_alpha   90.00
_cell.angle_beta   90.00
_cell.angle_gamma   90.00
#
_symmetry.space_group_name_H-M   'P 1'
#
loop_
_entity.id
_entity.type
_entity.pdbx_description
1 polymer ?
#
loop_
_entity_poly.entity_id
_entity_poly.type
_entity_poly.pdbx_seq_one_letter_code
_entity_poly.pdbx_strand_id
1 'polypeptide(L)'
;EGQTMHQDGGKRWSHRTRYLLAFYYPQDTPLNRGPSGIVPGSHYYNTPESAPIDAELPLVTPAGTVTVCDYDLWHRAMPNTSDKSRFMIKFLFARMTEPEKPTWNNKSREWIEVPPVWPDNTTDCQNMYSHRWYWHCGEYRGPQRLTKKTATELLNEIAGNNERIAIAAAYEAASHGESMVGGLIELLESDSEFIRTNSAYA
;
A
#
# COMPACT_ATOMS: atom_id res chain seq x y z
N GLU A 1 -14.78 -9.36 -21.93
CA GLU A 1 -13.63 -9.88 -21.15
C GLU A 1 -13.30 -8.89 -20.05
N GLY A 2 -12.76 -9.40 -18.94
CA GLY A 2 -12.21 -8.57 -17.85
C GLY A 2 -10.72 -8.30 -18.07
N GLN A 3 -10.13 -7.49 -17.19
CA GLN A 3 -8.68 -7.27 -17.13
C GLN A 3 -8.03 -8.24 -16.12
N THR A 4 -6.76 -8.49 -16.26
CA THR A 4 -5.95 -9.10 -15.20
C THR A 4 -5.77 -8.10 -14.06
N MET A 5 -5.60 -8.61 -12.85
CA MET A 5 -5.30 -7.82 -11.67
C MET A 5 -3.95 -7.11 -11.86
N HIS A 6 -3.90 -5.79 -11.60
CA HIS A 6 -2.71 -4.96 -11.82
C HIS A 6 -2.67 -3.74 -10.90
N GLN A 7 -1.53 -3.08 -10.87
CA GLN A 7 -1.32 -1.75 -10.32
C GLN A 7 -1.01 -0.78 -11.45
N ASP A 8 -1.51 0.45 -11.38
CA ASP A 8 -1.21 1.47 -12.40
C ASP A 8 0.21 2.05 -12.26
N GLY A 9 0.74 2.10 -11.04
CA GLY A 9 1.99 2.80 -10.70
C GLY A 9 3.29 2.04 -10.94
N GLY A 10 3.24 0.77 -11.28
CA GLY A 10 4.44 -0.07 -11.32
C GLY A 10 5.02 -0.32 -9.93
N LYS A 11 6.34 -0.55 -9.83
CA LYS A 11 6.98 -0.87 -8.55
C LYS A 11 7.09 0.36 -7.65
N ARG A 12 6.68 0.18 -6.41
CA ARG A 12 6.79 1.19 -5.38
C ARG A 12 8.19 1.18 -4.77
N TRP A 13 8.67 2.36 -4.47
CA TRP A 13 9.93 2.64 -3.78
C TRP A 13 9.76 3.49 -2.52
N SER A 14 8.53 3.81 -2.17
CA SER A 14 8.16 4.53 -0.95
C SER A 14 6.70 4.29 -0.62
N HIS A 15 6.35 4.15 0.66
CA HIS A 15 4.97 3.99 1.13
C HIS A 15 4.25 5.33 1.38
N ARG A 16 4.81 6.45 0.89
CA ARG A 16 4.20 7.77 0.97
C ARG A 16 3.13 7.93 -0.10
N THR A 17 1.96 8.45 0.26
CA THR A 17 0.85 8.67 -0.68
C THR A 17 1.14 9.87 -1.58
N ARG A 18 1.74 9.64 -2.72
CA ARG A 18 2.02 10.68 -3.72
C ARG A 18 0.93 10.80 -4.76
N TYR A 19 0.20 9.74 -5.01
CA TYR A 19 -0.81 9.66 -6.04
C TYR A 19 -2.09 9.04 -5.50
N LEU A 20 -3.23 9.58 -5.95
CA LEU A 20 -4.56 9.02 -5.68
C LEU A 20 -5.31 8.89 -7.00
N LEU A 21 -6.13 7.85 -7.10
CA LEU A 21 -7.09 7.66 -8.18
C LEU A 21 -8.50 8.00 -7.70
N ALA A 22 -9.26 8.66 -8.55
CA ALA A 22 -10.70 8.75 -8.40
C ALA A 22 -11.38 8.10 -9.61
N PHE A 23 -12.23 7.11 -9.35
CA PHE A 23 -13.06 6.43 -10.35
C PHE A 23 -14.47 7.01 -10.31
N TYR A 24 -14.86 7.70 -11.34
CA TYR A 24 -16.21 8.21 -11.49
C TYR A 24 -17.06 7.29 -12.37
N TYR A 25 -18.20 6.87 -11.87
CA TYR A 25 -19.14 5.99 -12.54
C TYR A 25 -20.37 6.80 -13.00
N PRO A 26 -20.48 7.14 -14.30
CA PRO A 26 -21.60 7.97 -14.82
C PRO A 26 -22.92 7.18 -14.93
N GLN A 27 -22.91 5.88 -14.67
CA GLN A 27 -24.07 5.00 -14.72
C GLN A 27 -24.07 4.00 -13.57
N ASP A 28 -25.24 3.42 -13.29
CA ASP A 28 -25.33 2.25 -12.40
C ASP A 28 -24.41 1.13 -12.90
N THR A 29 -23.62 0.59 -12.00
CA THR A 29 -22.64 -0.45 -12.30
C THR A 29 -22.88 -1.65 -11.36
N PRO A 30 -23.92 -2.46 -11.65
CA PRO A 30 -24.16 -3.70 -10.93
C PRO A 30 -23.09 -4.76 -11.28
N LEU A 31 -23.05 -5.86 -10.52
CA LEU A 31 -22.02 -6.88 -10.65
C LEU A 31 -21.90 -7.44 -12.08
N ASN A 32 -23.02 -7.70 -12.76
CA ASN A 32 -23.03 -8.23 -14.13
C ASN A 32 -22.56 -7.20 -15.18
N ARG A 33 -22.46 -5.92 -14.84
CA ARG A 33 -21.94 -4.87 -15.73
C ARG A 33 -20.43 -4.68 -15.61
N GLY A 34 -19.75 -5.57 -14.88
CA GLY A 34 -18.29 -5.58 -14.75
C GLY A 34 -17.75 -4.37 -13.98
N PRO A 35 -18.07 -4.21 -12.70
CA PRO A 35 -17.50 -3.14 -11.89
C PRO A 35 -15.98 -3.22 -11.82
N SER A 36 -15.32 -2.21 -11.28
CA SER A 36 -13.93 -2.35 -10.88
C SER A 36 -13.87 -3.27 -9.66
N GLY A 37 -13.03 -4.29 -9.72
CA GLY A 37 -12.65 -5.09 -8.59
C GLY A 37 -11.39 -4.51 -7.97
N ILE A 38 -11.37 -4.33 -6.67
CA ILE A 38 -10.23 -3.82 -5.90
C ILE A 38 -9.84 -4.80 -4.81
N VAL A 39 -8.57 -4.81 -4.42
CA VAL A 39 -8.11 -5.55 -3.25
C VAL A 39 -7.75 -4.54 -2.15
N PRO A 40 -8.64 -4.30 -1.17
CA PRO A 40 -8.39 -3.33 -0.11
C PRO A 40 -7.09 -3.62 0.64
N GLY A 41 -6.32 -2.57 1.00
CA GLY A 41 -5.05 -2.70 1.71
C GLY A 41 -3.86 -3.18 0.85
N SER A 42 -4.08 -3.57 -0.39
CA SER A 42 -3.03 -4.12 -1.25
C SER A 42 -2.05 -3.10 -1.81
N HIS A 43 -2.34 -1.83 -1.66
CA HIS A 43 -1.49 -0.73 -2.15
C HIS A 43 -0.12 -0.63 -1.43
N TYR A 44 0.12 -1.43 -0.42
CA TYR A 44 1.42 -1.52 0.25
C TYR A 44 2.38 -2.51 -0.42
N TYR A 45 1.91 -3.34 -1.35
CA TYR A 45 2.67 -4.47 -1.87
C TYR A 45 2.90 -4.35 -3.37
N ASN A 46 4.10 -4.74 -3.80
CA ASN A 46 4.52 -4.73 -5.20
C ASN A 46 4.23 -6.06 -5.92
N THR A 47 3.98 -7.13 -5.16
CA THR A 47 3.75 -8.46 -5.73
C THR A 47 2.29 -8.88 -5.59
N PRO A 48 1.70 -9.53 -6.60
CA PRO A 48 0.33 -10.02 -6.51
C PRO A 48 0.15 -11.10 -5.44
N GLU A 49 1.20 -11.86 -5.11
CA GLU A 49 1.21 -12.86 -4.05
C GLU A 49 0.99 -12.25 -2.67
N SER A 50 1.43 -11.01 -2.48
CA SER A 50 1.25 -10.27 -1.23
C SER A 50 -0.10 -9.55 -1.16
N ALA A 51 -0.83 -9.49 -2.27
CA ALA A 51 -2.18 -8.95 -2.36
C ALA A 51 -3.19 -10.11 -2.46
N PRO A 52 -3.94 -10.44 -1.40
CA PRO A 52 -4.86 -11.58 -1.41
C PRO A 52 -5.99 -11.36 -2.42
N ILE A 53 -5.88 -11.97 -3.58
CA ILE A 53 -6.86 -11.85 -4.69
C ILE A 53 -8.24 -12.38 -4.27
N ASP A 54 -8.28 -13.37 -3.38
CA ASP A 54 -9.53 -13.91 -2.83
C ASP A 54 -10.34 -12.85 -2.05
N ALA A 55 -9.71 -11.75 -1.76
CA ALA A 55 -10.28 -10.60 -1.09
C ALA A 55 -10.74 -9.48 -2.04
N GLU A 56 -10.84 -9.77 -3.33
CA GLU A 56 -11.34 -8.80 -4.31
C GLU A 56 -12.76 -8.33 -3.96
N LEU A 57 -12.91 -7.03 -3.81
CA LEU A 57 -14.17 -6.35 -3.56
C LEU A 57 -14.68 -5.71 -4.85
N PRO A 58 -15.83 -6.13 -5.39
CA PRO A 58 -16.45 -5.46 -6.53
C PRO A 58 -17.06 -4.13 -6.11
N LEU A 59 -16.71 -3.06 -6.81
CA LEU A 59 -17.28 -1.73 -6.60
C LEU A 59 -18.64 -1.61 -7.29
N VAL A 60 -19.65 -2.31 -6.75
CA VAL A 60 -21.03 -2.18 -7.21
C VAL A 60 -21.58 -0.83 -6.77
N THR A 61 -21.86 0.06 -7.70
CA THR A 61 -22.17 1.47 -7.41
C THR A 61 -23.34 2.00 -8.22
N PRO A 62 -24.15 2.91 -7.64
CA PRO A 62 -25.12 3.71 -8.41
C PRO A 62 -24.41 4.75 -9.29
N ALA A 63 -25.12 5.26 -10.29
CA ALA A 63 -24.68 6.36 -11.12
C ALA A 63 -24.31 7.59 -10.27
N GLY A 64 -23.27 8.30 -10.69
CA GLY A 64 -22.77 9.48 -9.98
C GLY A 64 -21.79 9.20 -8.85
N THR A 65 -21.48 7.93 -8.56
CA THR A 65 -20.51 7.57 -7.51
C THR A 65 -19.08 7.92 -7.93
N VAL A 66 -18.33 8.46 -6.96
CA VAL A 66 -16.87 8.61 -7.04
C VAL A 66 -16.23 7.76 -5.97
N THR A 67 -15.35 6.84 -6.37
CA THR A 67 -14.51 6.06 -5.45
C THR A 67 -13.09 6.60 -5.50
N VAL A 68 -12.53 6.97 -4.35
CA VAL A 68 -11.14 7.44 -4.24
C VAL A 68 -10.31 6.34 -3.61
N CYS A 69 -9.17 6.01 -4.23
CA CYS A 69 -8.24 5.01 -3.73
C CYS A 69 -6.78 5.42 -3.95
N ASP A 70 -5.88 4.70 -3.31
CA ASP A 70 -4.44 4.84 -3.56
C ASP A 70 -4.14 4.42 -5.02
N TYR A 71 -3.18 5.09 -5.66
CA TYR A 71 -2.80 4.83 -7.06
C TYR A 71 -2.27 3.41 -7.25
N ASP A 72 -1.58 2.89 -6.24
CA ASP A 72 -0.96 1.58 -6.27
C ASP A 72 -1.88 0.45 -5.77
N LEU A 73 -3.17 0.72 -5.61
CA LEU A 73 -4.12 -0.32 -5.22
C LEU A 73 -4.23 -1.38 -6.33
N TRP A 74 -4.07 -2.65 -5.97
CA TRP A 74 -4.33 -3.75 -6.89
C TRP A 74 -5.80 -3.76 -7.29
N HIS A 75 -6.05 -3.67 -8.60
CA HIS A 75 -7.40 -3.57 -9.14
C HIS A 75 -7.49 -4.14 -10.56
N ARG A 76 -8.71 -4.29 -11.03
CA ARG A 76 -9.00 -4.66 -12.43
C ARG A 76 -10.41 -4.23 -12.84
N ALA A 77 -10.70 -4.21 -14.14
CA ALA A 77 -12.07 -4.25 -14.62
C ALA A 77 -12.57 -5.69 -14.57
N MET A 78 -13.63 -5.95 -13.82
CA MET A 78 -14.27 -7.26 -13.80
C MET A 78 -14.99 -7.55 -15.13
N PRO A 79 -15.25 -8.82 -15.48
CA PRO A 79 -15.97 -9.18 -16.70
C PRO A 79 -17.36 -8.54 -16.76
N ASN A 80 -17.67 -7.88 -17.87
CA ASN A 80 -19.02 -7.42 -18.16
C ASN A 80 -19.79 -8.54 -18.89
N THR A 81 -20.79 -9.09 -18.25
CA THR A 81 -21.66 -10.15 -18.77
C THR A 81 -23.03 -9.64 -19.17
N SER A 82 -23.27 -8.30 -19.07
CA SER A 82 -24.49 -7.66 -19.51
C SER A 82 -24.42 -7.25 -20.98
N ASP A 83 -25.56 -6.85 -21.53
CA ASP A 83 -25.72 -6.27 -22.87
C ASP A 83 -25.41 -4.76 -22.94
N LYS A 84 -25.04 -4.14 -21.80
CA LYS A 84 -24.81 -2.70 -21.69
C LYS A 84 -23.34 -2.37 -21.58
N SER A 85 -22.90 -1.33 -22.28
CA SER A 85 -21.55 -0.79 -22.10
C SER A 85 -21.35 -0.22 -20.69
N ARG A 86 -20.14 -0.42 -20.16
CA ARG A 86 -19.72 0.20 -18.91
C ARG A 86 -18.69 1.27 -19.20
N PHE A 87 -18.92 2.44 -18.63
CA PHE A 87 -17.97 3.56 -18.65
C PHE A 87 -17.48 3.85 -17.23
N MET A 88 -16.24 4.25 -17.13
CA MET A 88 -15.63 4.76 -15.91
C MET A 88 -14.58 5.80 -16.31
N ILE A 89 -14.64 6.97 -15.67
CA ILE A 89 -13.67 8.04 -15.88
C ILE A 89 -12.67 7.97 -14.73
N LYS A 90 -11.40 7.88 -15.06
CA LYS A 90 -10.30 7.82 -14.10
C LYS A 90 -9.63 9.18 -14.02
N PHE A 91 -9.51 9.72 -12.81
CA PHE A 91 -8.74 10.93 -12.53
C PHE A 91 -7.53 10.55 -11.67
N LEU A 92 -6.36 11.04 -12.08
CA LEU A 92 -5.13 10.90 -11.31
C LEU A 92 -4.82 12.23 -10.60
N PHE A 93 -4.66 12.17 -9.29
CA PHE A 93 -4.23 13.30 -8.48
C PHE A 93 -2.79 13.06 -8.00
N ALA A 94 -1.91 14.00 -8.28
CA ALA A 94 -0.51 13.96 -7.86
C ALA A 94 -0.25 15.00 -6.78
N ARG A 95 0.42 14.59 -5.70
CA ARG A 95 0.92 15.51 -4.70
C ARG A 95 2.21 16.15 -5.22
N MET A 96 2.21 17.46 -5.34
CA MET A 96 3.32 18.22 -5.93
C MET A 96 4.39 18.64 -4.90
N THR A 97 4.05 18.62 -3.60
CA THR A 97 4.96 19.02 -2.51
C THR A 97 4.88 18.05 -1.34
N GLU A 98 5.92 17.99 -0.54
CA GLU A 98 5.86 17.25 0.73
C GLU A 98 4.82 17.89 1.67
N PRO A 99 4.16 17.09 2.53
CA PRO A 99 3.29 17.64 3.56
C PRO A 99 4.11 18.45 4.58
N GLU A 100 3.65 19.64 4.91
CA GLU A 100 4.22 20.47 5.98
C GLU A 100 3.36 20.42 7.26
N LYS A 101 2.11 20.07 7.11
CA LYS A 101 1.11 19.95 8.18
C LYS A 101 -0.08 19.12 7.70
N PRO A 102 -0.94 18.60 8.62
CA PRO A 102 -2.20 17.98 8.24
C PRO A 102 -3.08 18.95 7.43
N THR A 103 -3.69 18.45 6.36
CA THR A 103 -4.67 19.19 5.55
C THR A 103 -6.11 18.91 5.96
N TRP A 104 -6.33 18.14 7.02
CA TRP A 104 -7.63 17.81 7.59
C TRP A 104 -7.78 18.41 8.99
N ASN A 105 -9.04 18.54 9.41
CA ASN A 105 -9.38 19.04 10.73
C ASN A 105 -9.44 17.88 11.74
N ASN A 106 -8.28 17.41 12.21
CA ASN A 106 -8.18 16.42 13.26
C ASN A 106 -7.62 17.05 14.55
N LYS A 107 -8.23 16.73 15.67
CA LYS A 107 -7.80 17.23 17.00
C LYS A 107 -6.54 16.55 17.51
N SER A 108 -6.30 15.30 17.11
CA SER A 108 -5.10 14.54 17.49
C SER A 108 -4.24 14.26 16.27
N ARG A 109 -2.93 14.44 16.42
CA ARG A 109 -1.92 14.03 15.47
C ARG A 109 -1.23 12.74 15.87
N GLU A 110 -1.54 12.22 17.05
CA GLU A 110 -0.96 10.97 17.51
C GLU A 110 -1.52 9.79 16.71
N TRP A 111 -0.63 8.90 16.32
CA TRP A 111 -1.00 7.63 15.70
C TRP A 111 -1.79 6.79 16.69
N ILE A 112 -2.93 6.31 16.27
CA ILE A 112 -3.72 5.33 16.99
C ILE A 112 -3.64 4.03 16.18
N GLU A 113 -3.18 2.97 16.85
CA GLU A 113 -3.13 1.66 16.23
C GLU A 113 -4.49 1.22 15.75
N VAL A 114 -4.55 0.82 14.48
CA VAL A 114 -5.77 0.24 13.90
C VAL A 114 -5.64 -1.27 13.89
N PRO A 115 -6.67 -1.99 14.29
CA PRO A 115 -6.68 -3.44 14.09
C PRO A 115 -6.51 -3.74 12.59
N PRO A 116 -5.92 -4.88 12.24
CA PRO A 116 -5.81 -5.28 10.84
C PRO A 116 -7.19 -5.23 10.17
N VAL A 117 -7.32 -4.40 9.14
CA VAL A 117 -8.61 -4.19 8.46
C VAL A 117 -8.95 -5.38 7.56
N TRP A 118 -8.01 -6.31 7.36
CA TRP A 118 -8.15 -7.38 6.39
C TRP A 118 -7.86 -8.76 6.96
N PRO A 119 -8.61 -9.80 6.53
CA PRO A 119 -8.74 -11.05 7.28
C PRO A 119 -7.47 -11.87 7.46
N ASP A 120 -6.41 -11.57 6.76
CA ASP A 120 -5.17 -12.37 6.80
C ASP A 120 -3.93 -11.59 7.23
N ASN A 121 -4.12 -10.51 7.96
CA ASN A 121 -3.01 -9.65 8.34
C ASN A 121 -2.37 -10.12 9.65
N THR A 122 -1.67 -11.25 9.59
CA THR A 122 -0.84 -11.76 10.71
C THR A 122 0.46 -10.98 10.89
N THR A 123 0.84 -10.17 9.88
CA THR A 123 2.08 -9.39 9.92
C THR A 123 1.82 -8.02 10.52
N ASP A 124 2.60 -7.67 11.55
CA ASP A 124 2.51 -6.37 12.21
C ASP A 124 3.20 -5.27 11.39
N CYS A 125 2.41 -4.47 10.68
CA CYS A 125 2.90 -3.34 9.88
C CYS A 125 2.65 -1.98 10.57
N GLN A 126 2.44 -1.93 11.88
CA GLN A 126 2.09 -0.68 12.59
C GLN A 126 3.16 0.40 12.45
N ASN A 127 4.44 0.03 12.42
CA ASN A 127 5.52 1.00 12.20
C ASN A 127 5.45 1.63 10.79
N MET A 128 5.09 0.87 9.75
CA MET A 128 4.86 1.40 8.41
C MET A 128 3.63 2.33 8.39
N TYR A 129 2.53 1.93 9.00
CA TYR A 129 1.30 2.75 9.04
C TYR A 129 1.50 4.04 9.82
N SER A 130 2.18 4.00 10.98
CA SER A 130 2.49 5.18 11.76
C SER A 130 3.47 6.12 11.05
N HIS A 131 4.49 5.58 10.37
CA HIS A 131 5.40 6.36 9.54
C HIS A 131 4.63 7.14 8.45
N ARG A 132 3.73 6.47 7.73
CA ARG A 132 2.89 7.10 6.71
C ARG A 132 1.96 8.17 7.31
N TRP A 133 1.38 7.91 8.48
CA TRP A 133 0.55 8.86 9.20
C TRP A 133 1.30 10.13 9.55
N TYR A 134 2.47 10.01 10.19
CA TYR A 134 3.26 11.15 10.58
C TYR A 134 3.80 11.93 9.36
N TRP A 135 4.15 11.23 8.29
CA TRP A 135 4.48 11.90 7.04
C TRP A 135 3.31 12.78 6.54
N HIS A 136 2.07 12.30 6.58
CA HIS A 136 0.90 13.12 6.24
C HIS A 136 0.71 14.32 7.18
N CYS A 137 1.18 14.22 8.40
CA CYS A 137 1.18 15.34 9.37
C CYS A 137 2.29 16.36 9.12
N GLY A 138 3.19 16.12 8.16
CA GLY A 138 4.41 16.92 7.95
C GLY A 138 5.48 16.65 9.01
N GLU A 139 5.44 15.48 9.65
CA GLU A 139 6.34 15.09 10.73
C GLU A 139 7.14 13.84 10.30
N TYR A 140 8.39 13.80 10.77
CA TYR A 140 9.19 12.58 10.72
C TYR A 140 9.37 12.06 12.15
N ARG A 141 8.79 10.90 12.42
CA ARG A 141 8.96 10.20 13.69
C ARG A 141 9.52 8.81 13.44
N GLY A 142 10.40 8.38 14.31
CA GLY A 142 10.92 7.01 14.31
C GLY A 142 9.84 5.96 14.61
N PRO A 143 10.23 4.67 14.67
CA PRO A 143 9.32 3.58 14.94
C PRO A 143 8.55 3.81 16.24
N GLN A 144 7.24 3.59 16.21
CA GLN A 144 6.37 3.74 17.38
C GLN A 144 6.37 2.48 18.25
N ARG A 145 6.69 1.35 17.63
CA ARG A 145 6.89 0.07 18.33
C ARG A 145 8.35 -0.36 18.23
N LEU A 146 8.96 -0.61 19.38
CA LEU A 146 10.29 -1.21 19.43
C LEU A 146 10.18 -2.72 19.20
N THR A 147 11.03 -3.22 18.33
CA THR A 147 11.11 -4.66 18.08
C THR A 147 11.94 -5.37 19.17
N LYS A 148 11.62 -6.65 19.38
CA LYS A 148 12.46 -7.56 20.19
C LYS A 148 13.41 -8.39 19.33
N LYS A 149 13.30 -8.29 18.01
CA LYS A 149 14.15 -9.00 17.06
C LYS A 149 15.54 -8.38 17.06
N THR A 150 16.53 -9.20 16.86
CA THR A 150 17.92 -8.77 16.67
C THR A 150 18.11 -8.16 15.27
N ALA A 151 19.19 -7.39 15.09
CA ALA A 151 19.56 -6.86 13.77
C ALA A 151 19.69 -7.98 12.71
N THR A 152 20.29 -9.09 13.08
CA THR A 152 20.46 -10.27 12.18
C THR A 152 19.10 -10.86 11.77
N GLU A 153 18.17 -11.01 12.70
CA GLU A 153 16.82 -11.52 12.38
C GLU A 153 16.11 -10.60 11.42
N LEU A 154 16.18 -9.27 11.63
CA LEU A 154 15.56 -8.30 10.74
C LEU A 154 16.20 -8.31 9.34
N LEU A 155 17.52 -8.36 9.22
CA LEU A 155 18.21 -8.46 7.92
C LEU A 155 17.82 -9.73 7.17
N ASN A 156 17.69 -10.86 7.86
CA ASN A 156 17.23 -12.12 7.27
C ASN A 156 15.77 -12.03 6.78
N GLU A 157 14.89 -11.36 7.54
CA GLU A 157 13.50 -11.15 7.13
C GLU A 157 13.40 -10.21 5.92
N ILE A 158 14.20 -9.12 5.88
CA ILE A 158 14.27 -8.19 4.75
C ILE A 158 14.75 -8.91 3.49
N ALA A 159 15.73 -9.79 3.62
CA ALA A 159 16.27 -10.62 2.53
C ALA A 159 15.36 -11.81 2.16
N GLY A 160 14.32 -12.09 2.96
CA GLY A 160 13.40 -13.19 2.73
C GLY A 160 12.49 -12.95 1.51
N ASN A 161 11.78 -13.99 1.10
CA ASN A 161 10.91 -13.98 -0.08
C ASN A 161 9.43 -13.61 0.21
N ASN A 162 9.10 -13.31 1.46
CA ASN A 162 7.76 -12.87 1.86
C ASN A 162 7.74 -11.34 1.98
N GLU A 163 7.13 -10.67 1.01
CA GLU A 163 7.11 -9.21 0.94
C GLU A 163 6.52 -8.55 2.18
N ARG A 164 5.46 -9.11 2.76
CA ARG A 164 4.82 -8.55 3.96
C ARG A 164 5.77 -8.56 5.16
N ILE A 165 6.45 -9.68 5.36
CA ILE A 165 7.44 -9.83 6.44
C ILE A 165 8.63 -8.90 6.18
N ALA A 166 9.13 -8.86 4.95
CA ALA A 166 10.27 -8.02 4.58
C ALA A 166 9.98 -6.52 4.78
N ILE A 167 8.79 -6.05 4.39
CA ILE A 167 8.36 -4.66 4.61
C ILE A 167 8.23 -4.36 6.11
N ALA A 168 7.58 -5.22 6.89
CA ALA A 168 7.45 -5.03 8.33
C ALA A 168 8.83 -4.95 9.00
N ALA A 169 9.75 -5.86 8.66
CA ALA A 169 11.11 -5.87 9.17
C ALA A 169 11.90 -4.62 8.78
N ALA A 170 11.73 -4.12 7.56
CA ALA A 170 12.37 -2.89 7.13
C ALA A 170 11.96 -1.68 8.00
N TYR A 171 10.67 -1.54 8.31
CA TYR A 171 10.21 -0.46 9.19
C TYR A 171 10.53 -0.70 10.68
N GLU A 172 10.74 -1.94 11.11
CA GLU A 172 11.24 -2.27 12.43
C GLU A 172 12.75 -1.98 12.57
N ALA A 173 13.50 -2.11 11.47
CA ALA A 173 14.96 -1.94 11.43
C ALA A 173 15.41 -0.57 11.94
N ALA A 174 14.62 0.47 11.71
CA ALA A 174 14.91 1.82 12.21
C ALA A 174 15.03 1.91 13.74
N SER A 175 14.49 0.93 14.50
CA SER A 175 14.64 0.89 15.96
C SER A 175 16.05 0.51 16.43
N HIS A 176 16.86 -0.08 15.55
CA HIS A 176 18.25 -0.46 15.82
C HIS A 176 19.28 0.62 15.40
N GLY A 177 18.85 1.66 14.69
CA GLY A 177 19.69 2.78 14.27
C GLY A 177 20.92 2.34 13.48
N GLU A 178 22.09 2.90 13.82
CA GLU A 178 23.34 2.71 13.07
C GLU A 178 23.78 1.24 12.96
N SER A 179 23.38 0.37 13.89
CA SER A 179 23.78 -1.05 13.86
C SER A 179 23.22 -1.81 12.65
N MET A 180 22.19 -1.29 11.98
CA MET A 180 21.60 -1.87 10.76
C MET A 180 22.31 -1.44 9.48
N VAL A 181 23.01 -0.30 9.49
CA VAL A 181 23.46 0.37 8.26
C VAL A 181 24.37 -0.53 7.41
N GLY A 182 25.34 -1.20 8.02
CA GLY A 182 26.26 -2.09 7.28
C GLY A 182 25.52 -3.21 6.54
N GLY A 183 24.64 -3.92 7.26
CA GLY A 183 23.87 -5.02 6.66
C GLY A 183 22.87 -4.54 5.61
N LEU A 184 22.25 -3.37 5.79
CA LEU A 184 21.34 -2.79 4.78
C LEU A 184 22.09 -2.39 3.51
N ILE A 185 23.32 -1.87 3.62
CA ILE A 185 24.16 -1.56 2.45
C ILE A 185 24.45 -2.85 1.66
N GLU A 186 24.83 -3.94 2.34
CA GLU A 186 25.06 -5.24 1.69
C GLU A 186 23.79 -5.74 0.96
N LEU A 187 22.60 -5.60 1.57
CA LEU A 187 21.36 -6.00 0.95
C LEU A 187 20.97 -5.11 -0.27
N LEU A 188 21.36 -3.82 -0.26
CA LEU A 188 21.15 -2.93 -1.40
C LEU A 188 22.04 -3.29 -2.60
N GLU A 189 23.13 -4.02 -2.39
CA GLU A 189 24.00 -4.53 -3.46
C GLU A 189 23.55 -5.91 -3.99
N SER A 190 22.47 -6.50 -3.45
CA SER A 190 21.95 -7.79 -3.88
C SER A 190 21.56 -7.79 -5.37
N ASP A 191 21.77 -8.90 -6.07
CA ASP A 191 21.29 -9.12 -7.43
C ASP A 191 19.76 -9.12 -7.51
N SER A 192 19.07 -9.45 -6.41
CA SER A 192 17.61 -9.45 -6.33
C SER A 192 17.06 -8.03 -6.19
N GLU A 193 16.31 -7.58 -7.20
CA GLU A 193 15.59 -6.30 -7.14
C GLU A 193 14.60 -6.27 -5.96
N PHE A 194 13.98 -7.39 -5.65
CA PHE A 194 13.05 -7.53 -4.53
C PHE A 194 13.75 -7.21 -3.19
N ILE A 195 14.94 -7.78 -2.96
CA ILE A 195 15.72 -7.51 -1.75
C ILE A 195 16.16 -6.05 -1.70
N ARG A 196 16.69 -5.51 -2.80
CA ARG A 196 17.08 -4.08 -2.86
C ARG A 196 15.91 -3.15 -2.53
N THR A 197 14.72 -3.43 -3.09
CA THR A 197 13.53 -2.63 -2.85
C THR A 197 13.11 -2.65 -1.39
N ASN A 198 13.05 -3.83 -0.77
CA ASN A 198 12.69 -3.97 0.65
C ASN A 198 13.74 -3.32 1.57
N SER A 199 15.03 -3.43 1.24
CA SER A 199 16.11 -2.80 2.00
C SER A 199 16.07 -1.27 1.93
N ALA A 200 15.57 -0.71 0.81
CA ALA A 200 15.43 0.73 0.64
C ALA A 200 14.29 1.35 1.47
N TYR A 201 13.40 0.53 2.06
CA TYR A 201 12.37 1.01 2.98
C TYR A 201 12.86 1.20 4.42
N ALA A 202 13.98 0.56 4.79
CA ALA A 202 14.58 0.66 6.11
C ALA A 202 15.39 1.96 6.29
#